data_ef2208d3903b97c5fdd2aa33c3737996
#
_entry.id   ef2208d3903b97c5fdd2aa33c3737996
#
_cell.length_a   1.000
_cell.length_b   1.000
_cell.length_c   1.000
_cell.angle_alpha   90.00
_cell.angle_beta   90.00
_cell.angle_gamma   90.00
#
_symmetry.space_group_name_H-M   'P 1'
#
loop_
_entity.id
_entity.type
_entity.pdbx_description
1 polymer ?
#
loop_
_entity_poly.entity_id
_entity_poly.type
_entity_poly.pdbx_seq_one_letter_code
_entity_poly.pdbx_strand_id
1 'polypeptide(L)'
;MSDDTYNGWKNKETWIVNVHDFLEPRGDLEEIARRAYDENGTRGAAIADVEDAIDAQLDEAQDYARELLDQGGHAGSLFLLDMLGIAFARVDTRRLAEHVVDDTPGIPSKAREEAAL
;
A
#
# COMPACT_ATOMS: atom_id res chain seq x y z
N MET A 1 13.65 0.22 -23.58
CA MET A 1 12.66 -0.28 -22.75
C MET A 1 12.91 0.10 -21.31
N SER A 2 11.95 0.62 -20.77
CA SER A 2 12.17 1.08 -19.46
C SER A 2 11.77 0.03 -18.46
N ASP A 3 12.64 -0.29 -17.63
CA ASP A 3 12.32 -1.12 -16.53
C ASP A 3 12.05 -0.31 -15.32
N ASP A 4 11.00 0.48 -15.40
CA ASP A 4 10.50 1.16 -14.24
C ASP A 4 9.85 0.18 -13.27
N THR A 5 9.72 -1.09 -13.68
CA THR A 5 9.14 -2.13 -12.83
C THR A 5 10.23 -2.82 -12.03
N TYR A 6 9.88 -3.24 -10.83
CA TYR A 6 10.77 -3.97 -9.95
C TYR A 6 10.03 -5.22 -9.45
N ASN A 7 10.48 -6.39 -9.86
CA ASN A 7 9.87 -7.68 -9.50
C ASN A 7 8.36 -7.69 -9.73
N GLY A 8 7.91 -7.08 -10.82
CA GLY A 8 6.50 -7.00 -11.16
C GLY A 8 5.78 -5.80 -10.57
N TRP A 9 6.44 -5.01 -9.74
CA TRP A 9 5.87 -3.79 -9.18
C TRP A 9 6.36 -2.58 -9.96
N LYS A 10 5.59 -1.49 -9.87
CA LYS A 10 5.88 -0.26 -10.60
C LYS A 10 7.27 0.29 -10.29
N ASN A 11 7.68 0.20 -9.03
CA ASN A 11 8.99 0.68 -8.62
C ASN A 11 9.44 -0.08 -7.38
N LYS A 12 10.69 0.17 -6.99
CA LYS A 12 11.30 -0.51 -5.85
C LYS A 12 10.64 -0.12 -4.53
N GLU A 13 10.20 1.13 -4.40
CA GLU A 13 9.54 1.61 -3.18
C GLU A 13 8.27 0.80 -2.89
N THR A 14 7.46 0.57 -3.92
CA THR A 14 6.25 -0.23 -3.77
C THR A 14 6.57 -1.67 -3.43
N TRP A 15 7.58 -2.24 -4.10
CA TRP A 15 8.03 -3.60 -3.82
C TRP A 15 8.49 -3.75 -2.37
N ILE A 16 9.23 -2.76 -1.84
CA ILE A 16 9.72 -2.79 -0.46
C ILE A 16 8.56 -2.86 0.53
N VAL A 17 7.53 -2.06 0.32
CA VAL A 17 6.36 -2.08 1.20
C VAL A 17 5.73 -3.47 1.21
N ASN A 18 5.59 -4.09 0.04
CA ASN A 18 5.01 -5.42 -0.05
C ASN A 18 5.86 -6.48 0.65
N VAL A 19 7.19 -6.41 0.48
CA VAL A 19 8.11 -7.43 1.00
C VAL A 19 8.23 -7.36 2.52
N HIS A 20 8.35 -6.17 3.06
CA HIS A 20 8.61 -6.01 4.50
C HIS A 20 7.40 -6.24 5.38
N ASP A 21 6.21 -6.15 4.81
CA ASP A 21 4.99 -6.46 5.56
C ASP A 21 4.90 -5.69 6.89
N PHE A 22 5.51 -4.50 6.93
CA PHE A 22 5.43 -3.68 8.13
C PHE A 22 4.18 -2.81 8.17
N LEU A 23 3.34 -2.96 7.17
CA LEU A 23 1.98 -2.45 7.18
C LEU A 23 1.16 -3.35 8.11
N GLU A 24 -0.13 -3.12 8.20
CA GLU A 24 -0.98 -4.04 8.94
C GLU A 24 -0.81 -5.46 8.41
N PRO A 25 -0.88 -6.48 9.29
CA PRO A 25 -0.77 -7.85 8.83
C PRO A 25 -1.69 -8.11 7.65
N ARG A 26 -1.20 -8.91 6.70
CA ARG A 26 -1.95 -9.18 5.48
C ARG A 26 -3.38 -9.68 5.77
N GLY A 27 -3.55 -10.48 6.82
CA GLY A 27 -4.88 -10.97 7.21
C GLY A 27 -5.84 -9.86 7.58
N ASP A 28 -5.35 -8.79 8.23
CA ASP A 28 -6.18 -7.66 8.59
C ASP A 28 -6.60 -6.87 7.35
N LEU A 29 -5.69 -6.69 6.40
CA LEU A 29 -6.02 -6.02 5.14
C LEU A 29 -7.03 -6.82 4.34
N GLU A 30 -6.91 -8.16 4.33
CA GLU A 30 -7.88 -9.03 3.66
C GLU A 30 -9.25 -8.93 4.32
N GLU A 31 -9.29 -8.81 5.64
CA GLU A 31 -10.54 -8.62 6.36
C GLU A 31 -11.23 -7.31 5.99
N ILE A 32 -10.44 -6.23 5.87
CA ILE A 32 -10.97 -4.94 5.41
C ILE A 32 -11.57 -5.10 4.02
N ALA A 33 -10.85 -5.79 3.13
CA ALA A 33 -11.31 -6.02 1.76
C ALA A 33 -12.62 -6.81 1.75
N ARG A 34 -12.68 -7.87 2.53
CA ARG A 34 -13.87 -8.74 2.58
C ARG A 34 -15.08 -7.98 3.11
N ARG A 35 -14.89 -7.21 4.17
CA ARG A 35 -15.97 -6.43 4.76
C ARG A 35 -16.51 -5.40 3.77
N ALA A 36 -15.63 -4.68 3.10
CA ALA A 36 -16.03 -3.67 2.12
C ALA A 36 -16.76 -4.32 0.95
N TYR A 37 -16.30 -5.48 0.51
CA TYR A 37 -16.96 -6.20 -0.56
C TYR A 37 -18.35 -6.66 -0.15
N ASP A 38 -18.49 -7.21 1.06
CA ASP A 38 -19.78 -7.68 1.57
C ASP A 38 -20.78 -6.53 1.71
N GLU A 39 -20.33 -5.36 2.13
CA GLU A 39 -21.21 -4.21 2.33
C GLU A 39 -21.62 -3.54 1.03
N ASN A 40 -20.73 -3.52 0.05
CA ASN A 40 -20.92 -2.70 -1.17
C ASN A 40 -21.09 -3.54 -2.43
N GLY A 41 -20.70 -4.82 -2.40
CA GLY A 41 -20.89 -5.72 -3.52
C GLY A 41 -19.95 -5.51 -4.70
N THR A 42 -18.92 -4.69 -4.55
CA THR A 42 -18.00 -4.41 -5.66
C THR A 42 -16.55 -4.58 -5.24
N ARG A 43 -15.76 -5.08 -6.19
CA ARG A 43 -14.32 -5.19 -6.02
C ARG A 43 -13.67 -3.81 -5.85
N GLY A 44 -14.19 -2.81 -6.53
CA GLY A 44 -13.67 -1.43 -6.41
C GLY A 44 -13.79 -0.86 -5.00
N ALA A 45 -14.88 -1.15 -4.30
CA ALA A 45 -15.04 -0.71 -2.92
C ALA A 45 -14.02 -1.37 -2.00
N ALA A 46 -13.75 -2.67 -2.22
CA ALA A 46 -12.73 -3.37 -1.44
C ALA A 46 -11.36 -2.76 -1.67
N ILE A 47 -11.01 -2.47 -2.92
CA ILE A 47 -9.72 -1.85 -3.25
C ILE A 47 -9.60 -0.48 -2.58
N ALA A 48 -10.64 0.34 -2.64
CA ALA A 48 -10.61 1.67 -2.05
C ALA A 48 -10.37 1.64 -0.54
N ASP A 49 -11.06 0.74 0.16
CA ASP A 49 -10.89 0.64 1.62
C ASP A 49 -9.51 0.11 2.00
N VAL A 50 -8.99 -0.85 1.25
CA VAL A 50 -7.63 -1.35 1.51
C VAL A 50 -6.60 -0.27 1.20
N GLU A 51 -6.79 0.47 0.12
CA GLU A 51 -5.90 1.57 -0.23
C GLU A 51 -5.85 2.61 0.87
N ASP A 52 -7.00 2.99 1.42
CA ASP A 52 -7.07 3.94 2.53
C ASP A 52 -6.32 3.43 3.76
N ALA A 53 -6.44 2.15 4.07
CA ALA A 53 -5.73 1.55 5.20
C ALA A 53 -4.22 1.56 4.98
N ILE A 54 -3.77 1.26 3.77
CA ILE A 54 -2.34 1.29 3.44
C ILE A 54 -1.81 2.72 3.52
N ASP A 55 -2.55 3.69 2.98
CA ASP A 55 -2.17 5.09 3.04
C ASP A 55 -2.01 5.55 4.48
N ALA A 56 -2.94 5.16 5.36
CA ALA A 56 -2.88 5.52 6.78
C ALA A 56 -1.64 4.94 7.44
N GLN A 57 -1.28 3.71 7.12
CA GLN A 57 -0.09 3.08 7.68
C GLN A 57 1.19 3.75 7.21
N LEU A 58 1.24 4.13 5.95
CA LEU A 58 2.40 4.85 5.41
C LEU A 58 2.53 6.22 6.03
N ASP A 59 1.43 6.94 6.26
CA ASP A 59 1.44 8.23 6.93
C ASP A 59 1.97 8.09 8.35
N GLU A 60 1.52 7.07 9.09
CA GLU A 60 2.02 6.80 10.43
C GLU A 60 3.51 6.52 10.42
N ALA A 61 3.98 5.71 9.49
CA ALA A 61 5.39 5.39 9.38
C ALA A 61 6.23 6.64 9.09
N GLN A 62 5.73 7.51 8.23
CA GLN A 62 6.42 8.75 7.90
C GLN A 62 6.47 9.70 9.09
N ASP A 63 5.38 9.81 9.84
CA ASP A 63 5.33 10.63 11.04
C ASP A 63 6.29 10.12 12.11
N TYR A 64 6.36 8.80 12.27
CA TYR A 64 7.29 8.18 13.21
C TYR A 64 8.74 8.49 12.84
N ALA A 65 9.07 8.38 11.56
CA ALA A 65 10.42 8.70 11.09
C ALA A 65 10.76 10.17 11.34
N ARG A 66 9.80 11.07 11.13
CA ARG A 66 9.99 12.49 11.37
C ARG A 66 10.29 12.75 12.85
N GLU A 67 9.55 12.12 13.76
CA GLU A 67 9.80 12.23 15.19
C GLU A 67 11.19 11.75 15.57
N LEU A 68 11.59 10.60 15.07
CA LEU A 68 12.91 10.05 15.38
C LEU A 68 14.03 10.97 14.90
N LEU A 69 13.90 11.54 13.71
CA LEU A 69 14.90 12.41 13.16
C LEU A 69 14.96 13.75 13.89
N ASP A 70 13.80 14.28 14.31
CA ASP A 70 13.75 15.50 15.10
C ASP A 70 14.44 15.32 16.44
N GLN A 71 14.20 14.19 17.11
CA GLN A 71 14.80 13.91 18.41
C GLN A 71 16.31 13.77 18.31
N GLY A 72 16.80 13.30 17.17
CA GLY A 72 18.22 13.12 16.96
C GLY A 72 19.01 14.42 16.84
N GLY A 73 18.36 15.53 16.50
CA GLY A 73 19.02 16.83 16.36
C GLY A 73 20.16 16.82 15.34
N HIS A 74 20.11 15.95 14.38
CA HIS A 74 21.21 15.74 13.45
C HIS A 74 21.12 16.72 12.29
N ALA A 75 22.28 17.24 11.85
CA ALA A 75 22.30 18.19 10.74
C ALA A 75 21.73 17.62 9.44
N GLY A 76 21.82 16.31 9.26
CA GLY A 76 21.28 15.65 8.07
C GLY A 76 19.80 15.31 8.13
N SER A 77 19.11 15.64 9.24
CA SER A 77 17.71 15.22 9.43
C SER A 77 16.78 15.78 8.37
N LEU A 78 16.94 17.04 8.00
CA LEU A 78 16.07 17.65 6.97
C LEU A 78 16.27 16.98 5.62
N PHE A 79 17.53 16.68 5.28
CA PHE A 79 17.84 15.98 4.04
C PHE A 79 17.15 14.61 4.02
N LEU A 80 17.27 13.87 5.14
CA LEU A 80 16.65 12.54 5.23
C LEU A 80 15.14 12.61 5.14
N LEU A 81 14.53 13.61 5.78
CA LEU A 81 13.07 13.79 5.72
C LEU A 81 12.62 14.08 4.29
N ASP A 82 13.35 14.92 3.57
CA ASP A 82 13.03 15.22 2.18
C ASP A 82 13.13 13.97 1.31
N MET A 83 14.20 13.20 1.50
CA MET A 83 14.38 11.95 0.75
C MET A 83 13.29 10.93 1.06
N LEU A 84 12.93 10.80 2.34
CA LEU A 84 11.85 9.90 2.74
C LEU A 84 10.52 10.33 2.13
N GLY A 85 10.25 11.63 2.10
CA GLY A 85 9.03 12.13 1.49
C GLY A 85 8.91 11.75 0.02
N ILE A 86 10.02 11.85 -0.70
CA ILE A 86 10.06 11.46 -2.11
C ILE A 86 9.80 9.96 -2.24
N ALA A 87 10.45 9.15 -1.41
CA ALA A 87 10.30 7.70 -1.47
C ALA A 87 8.87 7.28 -1.14
N PHE A 88 8.27 7.83 -0.09
CA PHE A 88 6.90 7.52 0.28
C PHE A 88 5.92 7.92 -0.83
N ALA A 89 6.16 9.06 -1.48
CA ALA A 89 5.29 9.53 -2.56
C ALA A 89 5.32 8.61 -3.79
N ARG A 90 6.37 7.80 -3.94
CA ARG A 90 6.48 6.88 -5.06
C ARG A 90 5.78 5.54 -4.83
N VAL A 91 5.32 5.27 -3.61
CA VAL A 91 4.62 4.01 -3.32
C VAL A 91 3.26 4.02 -4.00
N ASP A 92 3.00 2.99 -4.80
CA ASP A 92 1.73 2.84 -5.50
C ASP A 92 0.76 2.07 -4.61
N THR A 93 0.08 2.79 -3.72
CA THR A 93 -0.82 2.18 -2.75
C THR A 93 -2.03 1.53 -3.41
N ARG A 94 -2.48 2.07 -4.53
CA ARG A 94 -3.58 1.48 -5.29
C ARG A 94 -3.20 0.09 -5.79
N ARG A 95 -2.00 -0.06 -6.33
CA ARG A 95 -1.54 -1.34 -6.83
C ARG A 95 -1.37 -2.36 -5.71
N LEU A 96 -0.87 -1.90 -4.54
CA LEU A 96 -0.79 -2.77 -3.36
C LEU A 96 -2.18 -3.24 -2.94
N ALA A 97 -3.15 -2.33 -2.92
CA ALA A 97 -4.52 -2.67 -2.55
C ALA A 97 -5.13 -3.67 -3.53
N GLU A 98 -4.90 -3.48 -4.82
CA GLU A 98 -5.37 -4.43 -5.84
C GLU A 98 -4.80 -5.83 -5.59
N HIS A 99 -3.52 -5.87 -5.24
CA HIS A 99 -2.85 -7.14 -4.97
C HIS A 99 -3.46 -7.84 -3.76
N VAL A 100 -3.74 -7.11 -2.69
CA VAL A 100 -4.40 -7.67 -1.50
C VAL A 100 -5.78 -8.21 -1.85
N VAL A 101 -6.55 -7.44 -2.59
CA VAL A 101 -7.92 -7.83 -2.96
C VAL A 101 -7.89 -9.07 -3.87
N ASP A 102 -6.95 -9.12 -4.81
CA ASP A 102 -6.83 -10.29 -5.70
C ASP A 102 -6.51 -11.58 -4.91
N ASP A 103 -5.79 -11.44 -3.81
CA ASP A 103 -5.44 -12.59 -2.97
C ASP A 103 -6.49 -12.92 -1.91
N THR A 104 -7.52 -12.09 -1.77
CA THR A 104 -8.54 -12.29 -0.72
C THR A 104 -9.57 -13.31 -1.19
N PRO A 105 -9.72 -14.44 -0.46
CA PRO A 105 -10.77 -15.43 -0.80
C PRO A 105 -12.16 -14.82 -0.71
N GLY A 106 -13.01 -15.18 -1.63
CA GLY A 106 -14.41 -14.73 -1.63
C GLY A 106 -14.64 -13.46 -2.45
N ILE A 107 -13.60 -12.80 -2.90
CA ILE A 107 -13.72 -11.63 -3.79
C ILE A 107 -13.27 -12.06 -5.19
N PRO A 108 -14.11 -11.89 -6.22
CA PRO A 108 -13.72 -12.29 -7.57
C PRO A 108 -12.52 -11.45 -8.05
N SER A 109 -11.63 -12.09 -8.79
CA SER A 109 -10.53 -11.37 -9.45
C SER A 109 -11.11 -10.44 -10.50
N LYS A 110 -10.29 -9.48 -10.95
CA LYS A 110 -10.71 -8.56 -12.00
C LYS A 110 -11.17 -9.31 -13.26
N ALA A 111 -10.42 -10.31 -13.65
CA ALA A 111 -10.77 -11.10 -14.86
C ALA A 111 -12.10 -11.84 -14.68
N ARG A 112 -12.34 -12.39 -13.49
CA ARG A 112 -13.57 -13.12 -13.21
C ARG A 112 -14.76 -12.18 -13.15
N GLU A 113 -14.60 -11.00 -12.57
CA GLU A 113 -15.64 -10.00 -12.50
C GLU A 113 -16.01 -9.52 -13.90
N GLU A 114 -15.02 -9.26 -14.76
CA GLU A 114 -15.25 -8.85 -16.14
C GLU A 114 -15.96 -9.95 -16.92
N ALA A 115 -15.59 -11.20 -16.69
CA ALA A 115 -16.23 -12.33 -17.38
C ALA A 115 -17.70 -12.50 -17.01
N ALA A 116 -18.10 -12.06 -15.81
CA ALA A 116 -19.47 -12.16 -15.34
C ALA A 116 -20.39 -11.10 -15.95
N LEU A 117 -19.82 -10.06 -16.55
CA LEU A 117 -20.59 -9.04 -17.20
C LEU A 117 -21.01 -9.47 -18.59
#